data_a10bfa25412d6581ac061911aaaf71bc
#
_entry.id   a10bfa25412d6581ac061911aaaf71bc
#
_cell.length_a   1.000
_cell.length_b   1.000
_cell.length_c   1.000
_cell.angle_alpha   90.00
_cell.angle_beta   90.00
_cell.angle_gamma   90.00
#
_symmetry.space_group_name_H-M   'P 1'
#
loop_
_entity.id
_entity.type
_entity.pdbx_description
1 polymer ?
#
loop_
_entity_poly.entity_id
_entity_poly.type
_entity_poly.pdbx_seq_one_letter_code
_entity_poly.pdbx_strand_id
1 'polypeptide(L)'
;MRKEIRWGDGPDHVADLHLPKEEGPFTNEHGTPAVMLLHGGFWKQAFDRSLMTPIAEALAEAGLIVWNVEYRRWRPDDEGVWQETISDVLRAWGHLEGLDGVDASRTAVIGHSAGGHLALVVAALSERRPKVCVAQAAVSDLVAADAAALSDGGDAVRRWVGSPVEGQATPWNALNPIGMTPQCPVMLAHAEEDEDVPIAMSRACAEAYTARGSTADLVPLPGDHYTIIDPTHEGWRSIQEGVLGWLMSGKSVG
;
A
#
# COMPACT_ATOMS: atom_id res chain seq x y z
N MET A 1 -19.17 -10.00 2.49
CA MET A 1 -18.94 -11.39 1.92
C MET A 1 -17.52 -11.45 1.40
N ARG A 2 -16.74 -12.52 1.71
CA ARG A 2 -15.36 -12.72 1.20
C ARG A 2 -15.34 -13.80 0.12
N LYS A 3 -14.59 -13.58 -0.96
CA LYS A 3 -14.38 -14.53 -2.05
C LYS A 3 -12.93 -14.45 -2.53
N GLU A 4 -12.23 -15.58 -2.60
CA GLU A 4 -10.93 -15.62 -3.25
C GLU A 4 -11.10 -15.55 -4.76
N ILE A 5 -10.35 -14.67 -5.40
CA ILE A 5 -10.32 -14.46 -6.85
C ILE A 5 -8.90 -14.68 -7.34
N ARG A 6 -8.75 -15.52 -8.38
CA ARG A 6 -7.50 -15.63 -9.13
C ARG A 6 -7.55 -14.62 -10.29
N TRP A 7 -6.63 -13.66 -10.29
CA TRP A 7 -6.59 -12.57 -11.26
C TRP A 7 -5.48 -12.72 -12.30
N GLY A 8 -4.71 -13.82 -12.26
CA GLY A 8 -3.66 -14.14 -13.22
C GLY A 8 -3.19 -15.58 -13.05
N ASP A 9 -2.21 -16.00 -13.86
CA ASP A 9 -1.77 -17.39 -13.98
C ASP A 9 -0.76 -17.81 -12.91
N GLY A 10 -0.09 -16.85 -12.27
CA GLY A 10 0.91 -17.12 -11.23
C GLY A 10 0.30 -17.64 -9.92
N PRO A 11 1.06 -18.37 -9.10
CA PRO A 11 0.57 -18.87 -7.81
C PRO A 11 0.17 -17.74 -6.84
N ASP A 12 0.86 -16.61 -6.88
CA ASP A 12 0.60 -15.43 -6.05
C ASP A 12 -0.39 -14.45 -6.71
N HIS A 13 -0.93 -14.75 -7.92
CA HIS A 13 -1.93 -13.92 -8.58
C HIS A 13 -3.34 -14.22 -8.04
N VAL A 14 -3.51 -14.06 -6.74
CA VAL A 14 -4.76 -14.25 -6.01
C VAL A 14 -5.06 -13.04 -5.15
N ALA A 15 -6.31 -12.80 -4.87
CA ALA A 15 -6.73 -11.78 -3.92
C ALA A 15 -8.04 -12.21 -3.23
N ASP A 16 -8.27 -11.67 -2.05
CA ASP A 16 -9.55 -11.77 -1.38
C ASP A 16 -10.39 -10.54 -1.74
N LEU A 17 -11.48 -10.77 -2.45
CA LEU A 17 -12.49 -9.76 -2.70
C LEU A 17 -13.47 -9.75 -1.52
N HIS A 18 -13.50 -8.65 -0.79
CA HIS A 18 -14.49 -8.41 0.25
C HIS A 18 -15.54 -7.46 -0.28
N LEU A 19 -16.79 -7.90 -0.24
CA LEU A 19 -17.94 -7.11 -0.64
C LEU A 19 -18.72 -6.65 0.58
N PRO A 20 -19.30 -5.45 0.59
CA PRO A 20 -20.22 -5.02 1.62
C PRO A 20 -21.42 -5.98 1.71
N LYS A 21 -22.06 -6.08 2.88
CA LYS A 21 -23.19 -6.99 3.10
C LYS A 21 -24.45 -6.57 2.33
N GLU A 22 -24.61 -5.30 2.13
CA GLU A 22 -25.70 -4.65 1.38
C GLU A 22 -25.12 -3.54 0.53
N GLU A 23 -25.91 -2.96 -0.39
CA GLU A 23 -25.48 -1.73 -1.05
C GLU A 23 -25.14 -0.70 0.02
N GLY A 24 -23.85 -0.38 0.09
CA GLY A 24 -23.33 0.50 1.13
C GLY A 24 -23.85 1.93 0.96
N PRO A 25 -23.76 2.77 2.02
CA PRO A 25 -24.22 4.15 1.99
C PRO A 25 -23.53 5.01 0.92
N PHE A 26 -22.45 4.48 0.33
CA PHE A 26 -21.62 5.16 -0.66
C PHE A 26 -21.83 4.66 -2.09
N THR A 27 -22.67 3.64 -2.30
CA THR A 27 -23.02 3.13 -3.63
C THR A 27 -23.90 4.15 -4.35
N ASN A 28 -23.61 4.41 -5.62
CA ASN A 28 -24.36 5.29 -6.48
C ASN A 28 -24.50 4.69 -7.89
N GLU A 29 -25.03 5.43 -8.85
CA GLU A 29 -25.19 5.01 -10.23
C GLU A 29 -23.88 4.65 -10.96
N HIS A 30 -22.72 5.08 -10.44
CA HIS A 30 -21.39 4.76 -10.99
C HIS A 30 -20.76 3.54 -10.30
N GLY A 31 -21.36 3.03 -9.22
CA GLY A 31 -20.88 1.89 -8.45
C GLY A 31 -20.50 2.22 -7.02
N THR A 32 -19.76 1.31 -6.42
CA THR A 32 -19.27 1.37 -5.02
C THR A 32 -17.80 1.77 -5.01
N PRO A 33 -17.37 2.68 -4.12
CA PRO A 33 -15.95 2.99 -3.95
C PRO A 33 -15.16 1.75 -3.56
N ALA A 34 -13.90 1.66 -4.02
CA ALA A 34 -13.10 0.48 -3.79
C ALA A 34 -11.69 0.79 -3.26
N VAL A 35 -11.12 -0.17 -2.54
CA VAL A 35 -9.80 -0.07 -1.95
C VAL A 35 -8.98 -1.30 -2.31
N MET A 36 -7.76 -1.11 -2.81
CA MET A 36 -6.75 -2.17 -2.85
C MET A 36 -5.91 -2.15 -1.58
N LEU A 37 -5.73 -3.31 -0.97
CA LEU A 37 -4.85 -3.50 0.18
C LEU A 37 -3.59 -4.27 -0.20
N LEU A 38 -2.45 -3.80 0.31
CA LEU A 38 -1.14 -4.40 0.12
C LEU A 38 -0.49 -4.66 1.49
N HIS A 39 -0.19 -5.93 1.77
CA HIS A 39 0.35 -6.36 3.05
C HIS A 39 1.84 -6.04 3.22
N GLY A 40 2.31 -6.05 4.47
CA GLY A 40 3.69 -5.91 4.86
C GLY A 40 4.48 -7.23 4.89
N GLY A 41 5.61 -7.22 5.61
CA GLY A 41 6.46 -8.38 5.83
C GLY A 41 7.77 -8.32 5.05
N PHE A 42 8.33 -7.13 4.81
CA PHE A 42 9.61 -6.92 4.11
C PHE A 42 9.73 -7.68 2.78
N TRP A 43 8.63 -7.79 2.03
CA TRP A 43 8.52 -8.54 0.77
C TRP A 43 8.92 -10.02 0.88
N LYS A 44 8.94 -10.60 2.10
CA LYS A 44 9.27 -12.01 2.39
C LYS A 44 8.07 -12.92 2.12
N GLN A 45 8.28 -14.08 1.52
CA GLN A 45 7.22 -15.07 1.30
C GLN A 45 6.61 -15.64 2.61
N ALA A 46 7.27 -15.44 3.73
CA ALA A 46 6.76 -15.87 5.05
C ALA A 46 5.49 -15.11 5.49
N PHE A 47 5.18 -13.99 4.86
CA PHE A 47 3.99 -13.18 5.13
C PHE A 47 3.09 -13.15 3.91
N ASP A 48 1.80 -13.00 4.12
CA ASP A 48 0.81 -12.98 3.06
C ASP A 48 -0.32 -11.96 3.34
N ARG A 49 -1.27 -11.88 2.41
CA ARG A 49 -2.41 -10.96 2.47
C ARG A 49 -3.31 -11.14 3.70
N SER A 50 -3.20 -12.25 4.43
CA SER A 50 -4.00 -12.47 5.65
C SER A 50 -3.73 -11.44 6.73
N LEU A 51 -2.53 -10.82 6.73
CA LEU A 51 -2.19 -9.70 7.63
C LEU A 51 -3.18 -8.53 7.51
N MET A 52 -3.72 -8.29 6.33
CA MET A 52 -4.63 -7.18 6.07
C MET A 52 -6.11 -7.58 6.17
N THR A 53 -6.40 -8.86 6.43
CA THR A 53 -7.80 -9.34 6.51
C THR A 53 -8.65 -8.58 7.53
N PRO A 54 -8.16 -8.26 8.75
CA PRO A 54 -8.98 -7.54 9.73
C PRO A 54 -9.44 -6.17 9.23
N ILE A 55 -8.54 -5.38 8.62
CA ILE A 55 -8.93 -4.07 8.08
C ILE A 55 -9.71 -4.19 6.76
N ALA A 56 -9.51 -5.26 5.99
CA ALA A 56 -10.33 -5.54 4.81
C ALA A 56 -11.79 -5.77 5.20
N GLU A 57 -12.04 -6.51 6.27
CA GLU A 57 -13.37 -6.74 6.82
C GLU A 57 -13.99 -5.44 7.34
N ALA A 58 -13.23 -4.63 8.09
CA ALA A 58 -13.69 -3.35 8.62
C ALA A 58 -14.07 -2.36 7.50
N LEU A 59 -13.28 -2.27 6.43
CA LEU A 59 -13.58 -1.42 5.27
C LEU A 59 -14.82 -1.93 4.50
N ALA A 60 -14.97 -3.24 4.35
CA ALA A 60 -16.15 -3.82 3.70
C ALA A 60 -17.41 -3.62 4.56
N GLU A 61 -17.31 -3.68 5.88
CA GLU A 61 -18.40 -3.33 6.80
C GLU A 61 -18.76 -1.84 6.73
N ALA A 62 -17.78 -0.99 6.47
CA ALA A 62 -18.01 0.43 6.21
C ALA A 62 -18.65 0.73 4.84
N GLY A 63 -18.85 -0.28 3.98
CA GLY A 63 -19.56 -0.15 2.71
C GLY A 63 -18.66 -0.01 1.48
N LEU A 64 -17.40 -0.40 1.56
CA LEU A 64 -16.44 -0.37 0.45
C LEU A 64 -16.27 -1.76 -0.17
N ILE A 65 -15.96 -1.80 -1.46
CA ILE A 65 -15.38 -3.00 -2.08
C ILE A 65 -13.90 -3.04 -1.74
N VAL A 66 -13.40 -4.18 -1.24
CA VAL A 66 -12.00 -4.30 -0.85
C VAL A 66 -11.32 -5.44 -1.61
N TRP A 67 -10.21 -5.13 -2.24
CA TRP A 67 -9.35 -5.99 -3.02
C TRP A 67 -8.05 -6.23 -2.25
N ASN A 68 -8.01 -7.26 -1.40
CA ASN A 68 -6.86 -7.62 -0.56
C ASN A 68 -5.93 -8.54 -1.34
N VAL A 69 -4.83 -8.01 -1.84
CA VAL A 69 -4.01 -8.59 -2.90
C VAL A 69 -2.82 -9.36 -2.36
N GLU A 70 -2.58 -10.51 -2.97
CA GLU A 70 -1.31 -11.22 -2.88
C GLU A 70 -0.43 -10.82 -4.08
N TYR A 71 0.90 -10.79 -3.85
CA TYR A 71 1.90 -10.45 -4.86
C TYR A 71 3.15 -11.30 -4.68
N ARG A 72 4.02 -11.43 -5.70
CA ARG A 72 5.27 -12.17 -5.61
C ARG A 72 6.25 -11.51 -4.64
N ARG A 73 6.85 -12.35 -3.81
CA ARG A 73 7.77 -12.01 -2.72
C ARG A 73 9.01 -12.85 -2.83
N TRP A 74 10.13 -12.37 -2.26
CA TRP A 74 11.35 -13.13 -2.27
C TRP A 74 11.33 -14.34 -1.32
N ARG A 75 12.00 -15.40 -1.74
CA ARG A 75 12.27 -16.65 -0.99
C ARG A 75 13.73 -16.69 -0.58
N PRO A 76 14.14 -17.59 0.35
CA PRO A 76 15.54 -17.67 0.79
C PRO A 76 16.57 -17.77 -0.34
N ASP A 77 16.23 -18.43 -1.45
CA ASP A 77 17.11 -18.67 -2.59
C ASP A 77 16.93 -17.64 -3.73
N ASP A 78 16.02 -16.67 -3.59
CA ASP A 78 15.76 -15.64 -4.59
C ASP A 78 16.62 -14.40 -4.31
N GLU A 79 17.03 -13.71 -5.38
CA GLU A 79 17.60 -12.38 -5.35
C GLU A 79 17.00 -11.52 -6.46
N GLY A 80 16.58 -10.30 -6.10
CA GLY A 80 16.17 -9.32 -7.09
C GLY A 80 14.82 -9.58 -7.75
N VAL A 81 13.78 -9.97 -6.99
CA VAL A 81 12.41 -10.25 -7.50
C VAL A 81 11.50 -9.02 -7.60
N TRP A 82 12.06 -7.84 -7.52
CA TRP A 82 11.30 -6.59 -7.49
C TRP A 82 10.48 -6.32 -8.75
N GLN A 83 11.00 -6.71 -9.95
CA GLN A 83 10.28 -6.51 -11.20
C GLN A 83 8.94 -7.22 -11.19
N GLU A 84 8.96 -8.47 -10.74
CA GLU A 84 7.77 -9.30 -10.63
C GLU A 84 6.80 -8.74 -9.58
N THR A 85 7.32 -8.32 -8.41
CA THR A 85 6.51 -7.71 -7.35
C THR A 85 5.81 -6.45 -7.85
N ILE A 86 6.56 -5.52 -8.47
CA ILE A 86 5.99 -4.27 -9.00
C ILE A 86 4.99 -4.54 -10.12
N SER A 87 5.34 -5.44 -11.06
CA SER A 87 4.42 -5.84 -12.13
C SER A 87 3.10 -6.39 -11.57
N ASP A 88 3.18 -7.22 -10.54
CA ASP A 88 2.01 -7.82 -9.92
C ASP A 88 1.08 -6.76 -9.30
N VAL A 89 1.62 -5.84 -8.50
CA VAL A 89 0.79 -4.83 -7.82
C VAL A 89 0.18 -3.83 -8.79
N LEU A 90 0.90 -3.44 -9.86
CA LEU A 90 0.36 -2.57 -10.89
C LEU A 90 -0.74 -3.25 -11.72
N ARG A 91 -0.57 -4.54 -12.05
CA ARG A 91 -1.60 -5.33 -12.73
C ARG A 91 -2.82 -5.57 -11.85
N ALA A 92 -2.61 -5.87 -10.57
CA ALA A 92 -3.70 -6.05 -9.60
C ALA A 92 -4.49 -4.75 -9.40
N TRP A 93 -3.82 -3.60 -9.43
CA TRP A 93 -4.46 -2.29 -9.43
C TRP A 93 -5.39 -2.10 -10.63
N GLY A 94 -4.88 -2.36 -11.85
CA GLY A 94 -5.71 -2.28 -13.06
C GLY A 94 -6.87 -3.29 -13.06
N HIS A 95 -6.71 -4.43 -12.38
CA HIS A 95 -7.77 -5.42 -12.26
C HIS A 95 -8.90 -4.95 -11.34
N LEU A 96 -8.58 -4.30 -10.21
CA LEU A 96 -9.58 -3.72 -9.30
C LEU A 96 -10.56 -2.80 -10.04
N GLU A 97 -10.04 -1.92 -10.87
CA GLU A 97 -10.85 -0.93 -11.59
C GLU A 97 -11.77 -1.54 -12.65
N GLY A 98 -11.48 -2.78 -13.07
CA GLY A 98 -12.30 -3.55 -14.00
C GLY A 98 -13.32 -4.48 -13.35
N LEU A 99 -13.37 -4.53 -12.01
CA LEU A 99 -14.34 -5.37 -11.29
C LEU A 99 -15.75 -4.81 -11.39
N ASP A 100 -16.72 -5.70 -11.57
CA ASP A 100 -18.12 -5.33 -11.60
C ASP A 100 -18.55 -4.60 -10.33
N GLY A 101 -19.27 -3.51 -10.50
CA GLY A 101 -19.80 -2.70 -9.40
C GLY A 101 -18.81 -1.74 -8.75
N VAL A 102 -17.56 -1.67 -9.21
CA VAL A 102 -16.57 -0.70 -8.74
C VAL A 102 -16.75 0.65 -9.43
N ASP A 103 -16.80 1.72 -8.64
CA ASP A 103 -16.63 3.08 -9.15
C ASP A 103 -15.13 3.41 -9.26
N ALA A 104 -14.59 3.29 -10.47
CA ALA A 104 -13.18 3.54 -10.75
C ALA A 104 -12.72 4.98 -10.49
N SER A 105 -13.63 5.94 -10.33
CA SER A 105 -13.32 7.32 -9.96
C SER A 105 -13.13 7.52 -8.46
N ARG A 106 -13.53 6.53 -7.65
CA ARG A 106 -13.45 6.53 -6.20
C ARG A 106 -12.69 5.30 -5.68
N THR A 107 -11.42 5.19 -6.10
CA THR A 107 -10.53 4.09 -5.70
C THR A 107 -9.38 4.59 -4.84
N ALA A 108 -8.96 3.79 -3.88
CA ALA A 108 -7.80 4.07 -3.03
C ALA A 108 -6.84 2.87 -3.00
N VAL A 109 -5.57 3.14 -2.78
CA VAL A 109 -4.59 2.11 -2.43
C VAL A 109 -4.11 2.33 -1.00
N ILE A 110 -4.13 1.28 -0.20
CA ILE A 110 -3.64 1.27 1.18
C ILE A 110 -2.60 0.18 1.29
N GLY A 111 -1.45 0.48 1.87
CA GLY A 111 -0.43 -0.52 2.11
C GLY A 111 0.27 -0.33 3.44
N HIS A 112 0.63 -1.45 4.07
CA HIS A 112 1.31 -1.47 5.36
C HIS A 112 2.78 -1.88 5.19
N SER A 113 3.71 -1.15 5.82
CA SER A 113 5.14 -1.49 5.86
C SER A 113 5.74 -1.63 4.44
N ALA A 114 6.25 -2.79 4.05
CA ALA A 114 6.64 -3.11 2.67
C ALA A 114 5.48 -2.93 1.68
N GLY A 115 4.24 -3.23 2.07
CA GLY A 115 3.05 -2.92 1.28
C GLY A 115 2.79 -1.41 1.16
N GLY A 116 3.17 -0.63 2.17
CA GLY A 116 3.16 0.84 2.12
C GLY A 116 4.13 1.39 1.07
N HIS A 117 5.34 0.80 0.98
CA HIS A 117 6.26 1.05 -0.13
C HIS A 117 5.58 0.80 -1.48
N LEU A 118 4.94 -0.37 -1.65
CA LEU A 118 4.27 -0.75 -2.89
C LEU A 118 3.07 0.16 -3.21
N ALA A 119 2.33 0.62 -2.20
CA ALA A 119 1.24 1.57 -2.39
C ALA A 119 1.75 2.92 -2.93
N LEU A 120 2.88 3.42 -2.41
CA LEU A 120 3.54 4.62 -2.94
C LEU A 120 4.02 4.44 -4.37
N VAL A 121 4.51 3.24 -4.73
CA VAL A 121 4.87 2.91 -6.11
C VAL A 121 3.64 2.91 -7.02
N VAL A 122 2.51 2.33 -6.59
CA VAL A 122 1.24 2.39 -7.33
C VAL A 122 0.80 3.84 -7.52
N ALA A 123 0.86 4.67 -6.48
CA ALA A 123 0.50 6.08 -6.55
C ALA A 123 1.36 6.89 -7.55
N ALA A 124 2.61 6.45 -7.77
CA ALA A 124 3.53 7.15 -8.67
C ALA A 124 3.50 6.62 -10.11
N LEU A 125 3.34 5.30 -10.30
CA LEU A 125 3.59 4.63 -11.58
C LEU A 125 2.34 4.06 -12.27
N SER A 126 1.18 3.98 -11.59
CA SER A 126 -0.03 3.44 -12.21
C SER A 126 -0.54 4.36 -13.33
N GLU A 127 -1.01 3.76 -14.42
CA GLU A 127 -1.63 4.49 -15.53
C GLU A 127 -2.90 5.23 -15.10
N ARG A 128 -3.67 4.59 -14.24
CA ARG A 128 -4.85 5.19 -13.60
C ARG A 128 -4.52 5.48 -12.15
N ARG A 129 -4.53 6.75 -11.81
CA ARG A 129 -4.17 7.21 -10.46
C ARG A 129 -5.26 6.88 -9.44
N PRO A 130 -4.89 6.41 -8.25
CA PRO A 130 -5.80 6.34 -7.12
C PRO A 130 -6.36 7.74 -6.79
N LYS A 131 -7.52 7.81 -6.19
CA LYS A 131 -8.02 9.06 -5.62
C LYS A 131 -7.22 9.49 -4.39
N VAL A 132 -6.72 8.51 -3.64
CA VAL A 132 -5.81 8.70 -2.50
C VAL A 132 -4.93 7.47 -2.32
N CYS A 133 -3.70 7.67 -1.88
CA CYS A 133 -2.80 6.63 -1.39
C CYS A 133 -2.65 6.77 0.12
N VAL A 134 -2.77 5.67 0.84
CA VAL A 134 -2.47 5.59 2.28
C VAL A 134 -1.31 4.64 2.49
N ALA A 135 -0.20 5.18 2.95
CA ALA A 135 1.01 4.44 3.26
C ALA A 135 1.16 4.33 4.79
N GLN A 136 0.84 3.15 5.32
CA GLN A 136 0.88 2.86 6.76
C GLN A 136 2.27 2.35 7.13
N ALA A 137 2.99 3.05 8.01
CA ALA A 137 4.34 2.67 8.46
C ALA A 137 5.27 2.25 7.31
N ALA A 138 5.22 2.99 6.20
CA ALA A 138 5.83 2.57 4.94
C ALA A 138 7.35 2.58 4.98
N VAL A 139 7.97 1.56 4.37
CA VAL A 139 9.39 1.59 4.00
C VAL A 139 9.54 2.56 2.81
N SER A 140 9.47 3.85 3.09
CA SER A 140 9.41 4.91 2.07
C SER A 140 10.77 5.35 1.52
N ASP A 141 11.86 4.89 2.16
CA ASP A 141 13.24 5.09 1.70
C ASP A 141 14.04 3.78 1.78
N LEU A 142 14.22 3.13 0.63
CA LEU A 142 14.96 1.88 0.53
C LEU A 142 16.43 2.00 0.92
N VAL A 143 17.05 3.15 0.61
CA VAL A 143 18.46 3.40 0.92
C VAL A 143 18.64 3.57 2.43
N ALA A 144 17.78 4.32 3.07
CA ALA A 144 17.78 4.48 4.52
C ALA A 144 17.44 3.17 5.25
N ALA A 145 16.48 2.39 4.72
CA ALA A 145 16.09 1.09 5.27
C ALA A 145 17.25 0.07 5.23
N ASP A 146 17.98 0.02 4.13
CA ASP A 146 19.17 -0.83 3.99
C ASP A 146 20.31 -0.38 4.92
N ALA A 147 20.58 0.92 4.97
CA ALA A 147 21.61 1.49 5.85
C ALA A 147 21.32 1.26 7.34
N ALA A 148 20.04 1.26 7.73
CA ALA A 148 19.58 0.96 9.07
C ALA A 148 19.46 -0.55 9.34
N ALA A 149 19.73 -1.40 8.34
CA ALA A 149 19.59 -2.85 8.43
C ALA A 149 18.21 -3.28 8.95
N LEU A 150 17.15 -2.66 8.45
CA LEU A 150 15.78 -2.99 8.86
C LEU A 150 15.44 -4.44 8.46
N SER A 151 14.66 -5.11 9.26
CA SER A 151 14.28 -6.53 9.26
C SER A 151 15.17 -7.40 10.12
N ASP A 152 14.70 -8.60 10.46
CA ASP A 152 15.39 -9.56 11.33
C ASP A 152 16.79 -9.97 10.83
N GLY A 153 16.99 -10.00 9.50
CA GLY A 153 18.26 -10.34 8.87
C GLY A 153 19.09 -9.13 8.44
N GLY A 154 18.51 -7.93 8.48
CA GLY A 154 19.17 -6.69 8.04
C GLY A 154 19.44 -6.61 6.53
N ASP A 155 18.93 -7.55 5.71
CA ASP A 155 19.24 -7.68 4.30
C ASP A 155 17.99 -7.69 3.37
N ALA A 156 16.82 -7.45 3.91
CA ALA A 156 15.56 -7.60 3.18
C ALA A 156 15.48 -6.75 1.90
N VAL A 157 15.99 -5.51 1.94
CA VAL A 157 16.03 -4.64 0.76
C VAL A 157 16.90 -5.25 -0.33
N ARG A 158 18.10 -5.74 0.03
CA ARG A 158 19.04 -6.37 -0.92
C ARG A 158 18.48 -7.66 -1.51
N ARG A 159 17.81 -8.46 -0.69
CA ARG A 159 17.13 -9.69 -1.16
C ARG A 159 16.05 -9.37 -2.18
N TRP A 160 15.26 -8.34 -1.91
CA TRP A 160 14.16 -7.97 -2.78
C TRP A 160 14.61 -7.25 -4.06
N VAL A 161 15.51 -6.26 -3.94
CA VAL A 161 15.99 -5.45 -5.08
C VAL A 161 17.15 -6.12 -5.82
N GLY A 162 17.91 -6.95 -5.17
CA GLY A 162 19.21 -7.41 -5.60
C GLY A 162 20.33 -6.52 -5.06
N SER A 163 21.52 -7.10 -4.94
CA SER A 163 22.73 -6.39 -4.48
C SER A 163 23.13 -5.32 -5.50
N PRO A 164 23.57 -4.13 -5.06
CA PRO A 164 24.11 -3.12 -5.96
C PRO A 164 25.32 -3.66 -6.72
N VAL A 165 25.34 -3.53 -8.04
CA VAL A 165 26.47 -3.91 -8.88
C VAL A 165 27.33 -2.68 -9.16
N GLU A 166 28.61 -2.73 -8.84
CA GLU A 166 29.54 -1.64 -9.05
C GLU A 166 29.55 -1.21 -10.54
N GLY A 167 29.42 0.09 -10.80
CA GLY A 167 29.40 0.65 -12.16
C GLY A 167 28.08 0.53 -12.92
N GLN A 168 27.04 -0.07 -12.33
CA GLN A 168 25.70 -0.10 -12.92
C GLN A 168 24.76 0.87 -12.20
N ALA A 169 23.85 1.48 -12.96
CA ALA A 169 22.72 2.21 -12.36
C ALA A 169 21.87 1.22 -11.58
N THR A 170 21.82 1.35 -10.26
CA THR A 170 21.02 0.45 -9.44
C THR A 170 19.55 0.78 -9.59
N PRO A 171 18.65 -0.20 -9.61
CA PRO A 171 17.20 0.04 -9.61
C PRO A 171 16.72 0.73 -8.33
N TRP A 172 17.52 0.76 -7.28
CA TRP A 172 17.19 1.32 -5.98
C TRP A 172 16.59 2.73 -6.06
N ASN A 173 17.25 3.64 -6.80
CA ASN A 173 16.75 5.02 -6.94
C ASN A 173 15.44 5.10 -7.72
N ALA A 174 15.25 4.23 -8.72
CA ALA A 174 14.02 4.18 -9.50
C ALA A 174 12.84 3.56 -8.72
N LEU A 175 13.14 2.74 -7.71
CA LEU A 175 12.15 2.06 -6.85
C LEU A 175 11.96 2.75 -5.49
N ASN A 176 12.78 3.77 -5.20
CA ASN A 176 12.76 4.44 -3.91
C ASN A 176 11.64 5.49 -3.85
N PRO A 177 10.55 5.24 -3.07
CA PRO A 177 9.38 6.10 -3.07
C PRO A 177 9.68 7.56 -2.75
N ILE A 178 10.60 7.82 -1.81
CA ILE A 178 10.98 9.20 -1.43
C ILE A 178 11.47 10.02 -2.63
N GLY A 179 12.00 9.37 -3.67
CA GLY A 179 12.44 10.01 -4.93
C GLY A 179 11.35 10.14 -5.99
N MET A 180 10.22 9.44 -5.82
CA MET A 180 9.11 9.45 -6.79
C MET A 180 8.22 10.68 -6.64
N THR A 181 7.35 10.90 -7.62
CA THR A 181 6.29 11.92 -7.58
C THR A 181 4.94 11.23 -7.65
N PRO A 182 4.19 11.12 -6.53
CA PRO A 182 2.86 10.54 -6.54
C PRO A 182 1.91 11.38 -7.38
N GLN A 183 0.98 10.72 -8.07
CA GLN A 183 -0.01 11.35 -8.95
C GLN A 183 -1.35 11.61 -8.24
N CYS A 184 -1.42 11.34 -6.93
CA CYS A 184 -2.58 11.55 -6.08
C CYS A 184 -2.14 12.05 -4.70
N PRO A 185 -3.05 12.58 -3.87
CA PRO A 185 -2.77 12.87 -2.47
C PRO A 185 -2.30 11.62 -1.72
N VAL A 186 -1.36 11.80 -0.80
CA VAL A 186 -0.76 10.73 0.01
C VAL A 186 -0.99 11.02 1.49
N MET A 187 -1.56 10.07 2.20
CA MET A 187 -1.57 10.01 3.65
C MET A 187 -0.46 9.07 4.12
N LEU A 188 0.52 9.58 4.83
CA LEU A 188 1.56 8.81 5.49
C LEU A 188 1.15 8.61 6.95
N ALA A 189 0.43 7.53 7.23
CA ALA A 189 -0.02 7.17 8.57
C ALA A 189 1.07 6.36 9.28
N HIS A 190 1.53 6.79 10.45
CA HIS A 190 2.65 6.14 11.12
C HIS A 190 2.51 6.18 12.63
N ALA A 191 2.70 5.03 13.27
CA ALA A 191 2.68 4.93 14.71
C ALA A 191 3.93 5.57 15.33
N GLU A 192 3.77 6.29 16.44
CA GLU A 192 4.89 7.00 17.07
C GLU A 192 5.87 6.08 17.78
N GLU A 193 5.42 4.88 18.20
CA GLU A 193 6.22 3.88 18.92
C GLU A 193 6.65 2.73 18.00
N ASP A 194 6.71 2.97 16.68
CA ASP A 194 7.11 1.98 15.68
C ASP A 194 8.62 1.67 15.78
N GLU A 195 8.95 0.44 16.22
CA GLU A 195 10.32 -0.05 16.34
C GLU A 195 10.81 -0.80 15.10
N ASP A 196 9.90 -1.21 14.19
CA ASP A 196 10.24 -1.94 12.95
C ASP A 196 10.65 -0.99 11.82
N VAL A 197 9.90 0.10 11.64
CA VAL A 197 10.16 1.13 10.65
C VAL A 197 10.10 2.51 11.32
N PRO A 198 11.22 3.24 11.45
CA PRO A 198 11.21 4.53 12.14
C PRO A 198 10.28 5.56 11.49
N ILE A 199 9.42 6.22 12.28
CA ILE A 199 8.51 7.28 11.80
C ILE A 199 9.26 8.41 11.05
N ALA A 200 10.56 8.57 11.31
CA ALA A 200 11.41 9.52 10.60
C ALA A 200 11.42 9.29 9.08
N MET A 201 11.24 8.04 8.61
CA MET A 201 11.13 7.75 7.17
C MET A 201 9.88 8.39 6.55
N SER A 202 8.71 8.23 7.19
CA SER A 202 7.49 8.86 6.72
C SER A 202 7.55 10.38 6.78
N ARG A 203 8.20 10.94 7.80
CA ARG A 203 8.41 12.39 7.90
C ARG A 203 9.26 12.91 6.74
N ALA A 204 10.41 12.29 6.49
CA ALA A 204 11.29 12.68 5.38
C ALA A 204 10.58 12.54 4.02
N CYS A 205 9.76 11.49 3.84
CA CYS A 205 8.99 11.28 2.62
C CYS A 205 7.92 12.37 2.42
N ALA A 206 7.17 12.74 3.47
CA ALA A 206 6.19 13.83 3.42
C ALA A 206 6.83 15.17 3.05
N GLU A 207 7.96 15.49 3.69
CA GLU A 207 8.74 16.70 3.39
C GLU A 207 9.22 16.72 1.93
N ALA A 208 9.77 15.58 1.46
CA ALA A 208 10.26 15.45 0.10
C ALA A 208 9.13 15.57 -0.95
N TYR A 209 7.96 15.02 -0.69
CA TYR A 209 6.78 15.13 -1.57
C TYR A 209 6.25 16.56 -1.60
N THR A 210 6.08 17.19 -0.46
CA THR A 210 5.63 18.59 -0.34
C THR A 210 6.60 19.55 -1.03
N ALA A 211 7.90 19.34 -0.87
CA ALA A 211 8.93 20.14 -1.54
C ALA A 211 8.86 20.06 -3.09
N ARG A 212 8.33 18.96 -3.62
CA ARG A 212 8.06 18.76 -5.05
C ARG A 212 6.66 19.17 -5.51
N GLY A 213 5.86 19.76 -4.62
CA GLY A 213 4.51 20.23 -4.92
C GLY A 213 3.42 19.15 -4.86
N SER A 214 3.72 17.96 -4.36
CA SER A 214 2.71 16.93 -4.14
C SER A 214 1.96 17.17 -2.82
N THR A 215 0.70 16.77 -2.74
CA THR A 215 -0.06 16.77 -1.50
C THR A 215 0.32 15.52 -0.69
N ALA A 216 0.96 15.72 0.44
CA ALA A 216 1.36 14.64 1.34
C ALA A 216 1.25 15.07 2.79
N ASP A 217 0.47 14.34 3.56
CA ASP A 217 0.23 14.60 4.96
C ASP A 217 0.81 13.46 5.82
N LEU A 218 1.68 13.79 6.77
CA LEU A 218 2.07 12.86 7.82
C LEU A 218 1.01 12.89 8.93
N VAL A 219 0.48 11.72 9.26
CA VAL A 219 -0.48 11.50 10.34
C VAL A 219 0.18 10.62 11.40
N PRO A 220 0.79 11.21 12.45
CA PRO A 220 1.31 10.44 13.58
C PRO A 220 0.14 9.84 14.36
N LEU A 221 0.28 8.59 14.77
CA LEU A 221 -0.77 7.83 15.45
C LEU A 221 -0.19 7.17 16.72
N PRO A 222 -0.99 6.97 17.77
CA PRO A 222 -0.55 6.20 18.92
C PRO A 222 -0.32 4.73 18.54
N GLY A 223 0.58 4.06 19.26
CA GLY A 223 0.85 2.63 19.16
C GLY A 223 2.10 2.27 18.38
N ASP A 224 2.19 1.02 17.98
CA ASP A 224 3.33 0.38 17.32
C ASP A 224 3.07 0.05 15.85
N HIS A 225 4.02 -0.67 15.23
CA HIS A 225 3.99 -1.06 13.82
C HIS A 225 2.71 -1.80 13.40
N TYR A 226 2.08 -2.56 14.30
CA TYR A 226 0.94 -3.43 14.00
C TYR A 226 -0.40 -2.84 14.46
N THR A 227 -0.42 -1.95 15.42
CA THR A 227 -1.66 -1.35 15.93
C THR A 227 -2.38 -0.51 14.89
N ILE A 228 -1.69 0.04 13.90
CA ILE A 228 -2.29 0.81 12.81
C ILE A 228 -3.00 -0.05 11.76
N ILE A 229 -2.88 -1.37 11.83
CA ILE A 229 -3.65 -2.34 11.03
C ILE A 229 -4.62 -3.17 11.87
N ASP A 230 -4.80 -2.82 13.15
CA ASP A 230 -5.80 -3.40 14.04
C ASP A 230 -7.08 -2.54 14.02
N PRO A 231 -8.22 -3.06 13.48
CA PRO A 231 -9.46 -2.29 13.38
C PRO A 231 -10.07 -1.91 14.73
N THR A 232 -9.62 -2.50 15.82
CA THR A 232 -10.08 -2.16 17.17
C THR A 232 -9.33 -0.99 17.78
N HIS A 233 -8.15 -0.64 17.23
CA HIS A 233 -7.30 0.42 17.71
C HIS A 233 -7.74 1.81 17.20
N GLU A 234 -7.58 2.85 18.01
CA GLU A 234 -7.98 4.21 17.63
C GLU A 234 -7.20 4.79 16.44
N GLY A 235 -5.92 4.39 16.29
CA GLY A 235 -5.09 4.78 15.13
C GLY A 235 -5.71 4.35 13.81
N TRP A 236 -6.23 3.13 13.74
CA TRP A 236 -6.95 2.66 12.54
C TRP A 236 -8.21 3.48 12.25
N ARG A 237 -8.98 3.86 13.27
CA ARG A 237 -10.20 4.68 13.06
C ARG A 237 -9.88 5.99 12.35
N SER A 238 -8.80 6.65 12.75
CA SER A 238 -8.34 7.89 12.11
C SER A 238 -7.98 7.68 10.63
N ILE A 239 -7.34 6.54 10.31
CA ILE A 239 -7.02 6.18 8.92
C ILE A 239 -8.31 5.93 8.13
N GLN A 240 -9.23 5.12 8.67
CA GLN A 240 -10.49 4.79 8.01
C GLN A 240 -11.33 6.04 7.72
N GLU A 241 -11.46 6.95 8.69
CA GLU A 241 -12.17 8.22 8.51
C GLU A 241 -11.52 9.08 7.42
N GLY A 242 -10.19 9.15 7.38
CA GLY A 242 -9.45 9.84 6.33
C GLY A 242 -9.72 9.25 4.95
N VAL A 243 -9.65 7.92 4.80
CA VAL A 243 -9.95 7.21 3.54
C VAL A 243 -11.38 7.51 3.07
N LEU A 244 -12.36 7.34 3.95
CA LEU A 244 -13.77 7.62 3.63
C LEU A 244 -13.96 9.08 3.24
N GLY A 245 -13.35 10.02 3.97
CA GLY A 245 -13.39 11.43 3.65
C GLY A 245 -12.88 11.75 2.25
N TRP A 246 -11.76 11.14 1.83
CA TRP A 246 -11.20 11.31 0.49
C TRP A 246 -12.09 10.67 -0.59
N LEU A 247 -12.53 9.43 -0.40
CA LEU A 247 -13.34 8.71 -1.37
C LEU A 247 -14.71 9.39 -1.59
N MET A 248 -15.27 10.03 -0.56
CA MET A 248 -16.56 10.70 -0.62
C MET A 248 -16.46 12.18 -1.00
N SER A 249 -15.28 12.80 -0.89
CA SER A 249 -15.11 14.18 -1.29
C SER A 249 -15.28 14.34 -2.81
N GLY A 250 -16.13 15.27 -3.26
CA GLY A 250 -16.25 15.65 -4.66
C GLY A 250 -15.03 16.41 -5.22
N LYS A 251 -13.92 16.47 -4.47
CA LYS A 251 -12.66 17.07 -4.91
C LYS A 251 -12.00 16.17 -5.94
N SER A 252 -12.12 16.52 -7.22
CA SER A 252 -11.19 15.99 -8.23
C SER A 252 -9.79 16.51 -7.91
N VAL A 253 -8.82 15.61 -7.92
CA VAL A 253 -7.41 16.02 -7.97
C VAL A 253 -7.22 16.70 -9.33
N GLY A 254 -7.06 18.03 -9.33
CA GLY A 254 -6.78 18.82 -10.53
C GLY A 254 -5.41 18.50 -11.12
#